data_3902cbf822e6ce11d46d2145248a97e1
#
_entry.id   3902cbf822e6ce11d46d2145248a97e1
#
_cell.length_a   1.000
_cell.length_b   1.000
_cell.length_c   1.000
_cell.angle_alpha   90.00
_cell.angle_beta   90.00
_cell.angle_gamma   90.00
#
_symmetry.space_group_name_H-M   'P 1'
#
loop_
_entity.id
_entity.type
_entity.pdbx_description
1 polymer ?
#
loop_
_entity_poly.entity_id
_entity_poly.type
_entity_poly.pdbx_seq_one_letter_code
_entity_poly.pdbx_strand_id
1 'polypeptide(L)'
;MSERRQPIVAVLGHVDHGKTSLLDHVRSLGEQSRSSVMDREAGGITQHIGATEVPSEVLNELCAPLLGGKTFDSPGLLFIDTPGHHSFSSLRSRGGSLADIAILMVDIMEGCRPQTKESLRILKQSKTPFVVAANKVDRIHGWDAEDGRSMAISMRGQSKESLGLFDQRYWELVGQFAEEGFNLERYEKIKDFTKEIAMVPISAREGEGIQDLLAVVIGLAERYLSDQLTDVDGSGEATVLEMKEERGLGKTLDLILHRGSIRKGDEIVLVSDRGGISTHVKGLFSPRGMSEMRDAGDRWDNTDAAYAAAGVKISAPSLDGVLVGTTLRVVNSDEERSAAIASADEEANLSIELDEEGVCIKSDTVGGLEALAKELREVGVPIREASIGKVSRRDVRSAEASSDPLHRIIMAFSTEILEEAEDEISSSEAGVKHIGSDIIYRILEEREEWVEARKNELEEESREIVVYPGRIMLLPDHTFRVSKPAVVGVRVLAGRVHIGQGLLKDGNRVGRIKSIRSGQESLKEARQGAEVAISVDGVTVGRQIEEGDILLVDIPESHARKLRKLEMTPVEEEVYEELLSIHRKNDHFWGR
;
A
#
# COMPACT_ATOMS: atom_id res chain seq x y z
N MET A 1 -34.69 -17.90 -24.46
CA MET A 1 -33.88 -18.02 -23.24
C MET A 1 -32.85 -16.93 -23.39
N SER A 2 -32.74 -15.99 -22.46
CA SER A 2 -31.63 -15.02 -22.48
C SER A 2 -30.35 -15.82 -22.35
N GLU A 3 -29.41 -15.63 -23.27
CA GLU A 3 -28.10 -16.25 -23.19
C GLU A 3 -27.43 -15.73 -21.92
N ARG A 4 -26.89 -16.62 -21.08
CA ARG A 4 -26.15 -16.27 -19.89
C ARG A 4 -24.69 -16.16 -20.24
N ARG A 5 -24.02 -15.14 -19.69
CA ARG A 5 -22.56 -15.06 -19.72
C ARG A 5 -21.93 -15.99 -18.70
N GLN A 6 -20.70 -16.34 -18.91
CA GLN A 6 -19.90 -17.05 -17.92
C GLN A 6 -19.56 -16.16 -16.70
N PRO A 7 -19.47 -16.73 -15.49
CA PRO A 7 -18.99 -16.03 -14.32
C PRO A 7 -17.53 -15.61 -14.45
N ILE A 8 -17.21 -14.43 -13.94
CA ILE A 8 -15.85 -13.91 -13.82
C ILE A 8 -15.30 -14.29 -12.45
N VAL A 9 -14.20 -15.04 -12.42
CA VAL A 9 -13.58 -15.59 -11.20
C VAL A 9 -12.23 -14.93 -10.98
N ALA A 10 -12.08 -14.14 -9.92
CA ALA A 10 -10.78 -13.61 -9.53
C ALA A 10 -10.00 -14.59 -8.64
N VAL A 11 -8.73 -14.79 -8.92
CA VAL A 11 -7.83 -15.60 -8.07
C VAL A 11 -6.95 -14.70 -7.23
N LEU A 12 -7.14 -14.73 -5.91
CA LEU A 12 -6.51 -13.87 -4.93
C LEU A 12 -5.63 -14.67 -3.97
N GLY A 13 -4.74 -14.00 -3.27
CA GLY A 13 -3.92 -14.60 -2.21
C GLY A 13 -2.48 -14.11 -2.23
N HIS A 14 -1.73 -14.53 -1.23
CA HIS A 14 -0.33 -14.12 -1.08
C HIS A 14 0.55 -14.59 -2.25
N VAL A 15 1.67 -13.92 -2.49
CA VAL A 15 2.75 -14.41 -3.36
C VAL A 15 3.14 -15.81 -2.85
N ASP A 16 3.47 -16.73 -3.75
CA ASP A 16 3.83 -18.11 -3.45
C ASP A 16 2.73 -19.02 -2.87
N HIS A 17 1.50 -18.55 -2.67
CA HIS A 17 0.38 -19.43 -2.27
C HIS A 17 -0.17 -20.32 -3.40
N GLY A 18 0.38 -20.19 -4.63
CA GLY A 18 0.13 -21.10 -5.75
C GLY A 18 -1.00 -20.68 -6.67
N LYS A 19 -1.27 -19.39 -6.82
CA LYS A 19 -2.26 -18.84 -7.77
C LYS A 19 -1.96 -19.25 -9.21
N THR A 20 -0.74 -18.96 -9.67
CA THR A 20 -0.27 -19.30 -11.02
C THR A 20 -0.28 -20.81 -11.23
N SER A 21 0.13 -21.60 -10.22
CA SER A 21 0.11 -23.07 -10.30
C SER A 21 -1.31 -23.64 -10.48
N LEU A 22 -2.31 -23.05 -9.79
CA LEU A 22 -3.72 -23.43 -9.97
C LEU A 22 -4.17 -23.16 -11.40
N LEU A 23 -3.89 -21.97 -11.93
CA LEU A 23 -4.31 -21.59 -13.27
C LEU A 23 -3.56 -22.38 -14.35
N ASP A 24 -2.27 -22.65 -14.18
CA ASP A 24 -1.50 -23.50 -15.07
C ASP A 24 -2.05 -24.93 -15.09
N HIS A 25 -2.44 -25.45 -13.93
CA HIS A 25 -3.07 -26.78 -13.89
C HIS A 25 -4.42 -26.77 -14.62
N VAL A 26 -5.26 -25.78 -14.37
CA VAL A 26 -6.56 -25.64 -15.05
C VAL A 26 -6.38 -25.52 -16.58
N ARG A 27 -5.40 -24.76 -17.06
CA ARG A 27 -5.08 -24.64 -18.50
C ARG A 27 -4.59 -25.96 -19.10
N SER A 28 -3.79 -26.71 -18.35
CA SER A 28 -3.25 -27.99 -18.82
C SER A 28 -4.33 -29.05 -19.08
N LEU A 29 -5.52 -28.90 -18.51
CA LEU A 29 -6.65 -29.81 -18.72
C LEU A 29 -7.26 -29.67 -20.13
N GLY A 30 -7.07 -28.52 -20.80
CA GLY A 30 -7.62 -28.25 -22.15
C GLY A 30 -6.64 -28.43 -23.29
N GLU A 31 -5.35 -28.58 -23.04
CA GLU A 31 -4.32 -28.67 -24.09
C GLU A 31 -3.48 -29.95 -24.00
N GLN A 32 -3.21 -30.55 -25.17
CA GLN A 32 -2.21 -31.63 -25.30
C GLN A 32 -0.74 -31.14 -25.15
N SER A 33 -0.51 -29.87 -24.84
CA SER A 33 0.81 -29.23 -24.76
C SER A 33 1.01 -28.54 -23.40
N ARG A 34 1.86 -29.13 -22.57
CA ARG A 34 2.28 -28.61 -21.26
C ARG A 34 3.25 -27.43 -21.41
N SER A 35 2.75 -26.20 -21.55
CA SER A 35 3.58 -25.01 -21.42
C SER A 35 3.19 -24.24 -20.16
N SER A 36 4.01 -24.37 -19.10
CA SER A 36 3.79 -23.67 -17.83
C SER A 36 4.12 -22.17 -17.98
N VAL A 37 3.21 -21.30 -17.55
CA VAL A 37 3.46 -19.85 -17.46
C VAL A 37 4.46 -19.57 -16.33
N MET A 38 4.39 -20.34 -15.25
CA MET A 38 5.31 -20.24 -14.11
C MET A 38 6.78 -20.42 -14.50
N ASP A 39 7.08 -21.27 -15.50
CA ASP A 39 8.46 -21.50 -15.97
C ASP A 39 8.99 -20.35 -16.84
N ARG A 40 8.13 -19.46 -17.32
CA ARG A 40 8.47 -18.36 -18.23
C ARG A 40 8.56 -17.01 -17.54
N GLU A 41 7.88 -16.82 -16.43
CA GLU A 41 7.91 -15.57 -15.67
C GLU A 41 9.20 -15.46 -14.84
N ALA A 42 9.84 -14.30 -14.87
CA ALA A 42 11.06 -14.03 -14.12
C ALA A 42 10.77 -14.15 -12.61
N GLY A 43 11.39 -15.16 -11.96
CA GLY A 43 11.18 -15.43 -10.53
C GLY A 43 9.96 -16.30 -10.22
N GLY A 44 9.20 -16.79 -11.22
CA GLY A 44 8.02 -17.64 -11.03
C GLY A 44 6.82 -16.92 -10.38
N ILE A 45 6.77 -15.58 -10.47
CA ILE A 45 5.70 -14.75 -9.91
C ILE A 45 4.94 -14.04 -11.04
N THR A 46 3.62 -13.97 -10.91
CA THR A 46 2.76 -13.25 -11.84
C THR A 46 2.99 -11.74 -11.73
N GLN A 47 3.36 -11.10 -12.85
CA GLN A 47 3.68 -9.66 -12.89
C GLN A 47 2.62 -8.82 -13.61
N HIS A 48 1.75 -9.44 -14.43
CA HIS A 48 0.71 -8.77 -15.20
C HIS A 48 -0.65 -9.44 -15.00
N ILE A 49 -1.74 -8.69 -15.19
CA ILE A 49 -3.09 -9.26 -15.14
C ILE A 49 -3.31 -10.12 -16.36
N GLY A 50 -3.78 -11.37 -16.16
CA GLY A 50 -4.14 -12.29 -17.22
C GLY A 50 -5.59 -12.73 -17.13
N ALA A 51 -6.13 -13.20 -18.25
CA ALA A 51 -7.43 -13.84 -18.26
C ALA A 51 -7.36 -15.18 -19.00
N THR A 52 -8.06 -16.17 -18.47
CA THR A 52 -8.15 -17.52 -19.04
C THR A 52 -9.60 -17.98 -19.06
N GLU A 53 -10.10 -18.30 -20.22
CA GLU A 53 -11.45 -18.86 -20.39
C GLU A 53 -11.40 -20.38 -20.29
N VAL A 54 -12.30 -20.97 -19.48
CA VAL A 54 -12.45 -22.42 -19.35
C VAL A 54 -13.87 -22.80 -19.80
N PRO A 55 -14.00 -23.43 -20.97
CA PRO A 55 -15.30 -23.80 -21.52
C PRO A 55 -16.06 -24.82 -20.66
N SER A 56 -17.39 -24.81 -20.78
CA SER A 56 -18.28 -25.72 -20.04
C SER A 56 -18.01 -27.20 -20.31
N GLU A 57 -17.57 -27.54 -21.52
CA GLU A 57 -17.25 -28.92 -21.90
C GLU A 57 -16.12 -29.46 -21.01
N VAL A 58 -15.04 -28.69 -20.85
CA VAL A 58 -13.88 -29.05 -20.01
C VAL A 58 -14.28 -29.16 -18.54
N LEU A 59 -15.08 -28.20 -18.06
CA LEU A 59 -15.57 -28.18 -16.68
C LEU A 59 -16.48 -29.39 -16.38
N ASN A 60 -17.40 -29.72 -17.30
CA ASN A 60 -18.29 -30.85 -17.17
C ASN A 60 -17.53 -32.18 -17.20
N GLU A 61 -16.53 -32.32 -18.06
CA GLU A 61 -15.67 -33.51 -18.12
C GLU A 61 -14.88 -33.69 -16.80
N LEU A 62 -14.22 -32.63 -16.32
CA LEU A 62 -13.43 -32.67 -15.11
C LEU A 62 -14.27 -32.96 -13.86
N CYS A 63 -15.43 -32.33 -13.74
CA CYS A 63 -16.31 -32.46 -12.58
C CYS A 63 -17.29 -33.65 -12.68
N ALA A 64 -17.33 -34.38 -13.81
CA ALA A 64 -18.26 -35.50 -14.02
C ALA A 64 -18.35 -36.50 -12.85
N PRO A 65 -17.23 -36.89 -12.20
CA PRO A 65 -17.27 -37.78 -11.04
C PRO A 65 -18.06 -37.25 -9.85
N LEU A 66 -18.13 -35.91 -9.70
CA LEU A 66 -18.80 -35.23 -8.59
C LEU A 66 -20.27 -34.92 -8.89
N LEU A 67 -20.61 -34.76 -10.18
CA LEU A 67 -21.92 -34.28 -10.60
C LEU A 67 -23.01 -35.35 -10.65
N GLY A 68 -22.64 -36.65 -10.55
CA GLY A 68 -23.59 -37.74 -10.54
C GLY A 68 -24.49 -37.79 -11.80
N GLY A 69 -23.95 -37.42 -12.95
CA GLY A 69 -24.65 -37.40 -14.25
C GLY A 69 -25.39 -36.10 -14.58
N LYS A 70 -25.23 -35.07 -13.78
CA LYS A 70 -25.68 -33.70 -14.08
C LYS A 70 -24.59 -32.93 -14.83
N THR A 71 -24.98 -31.85 -15.47
CA THR A 71 -24.06 -30.90 -16.14
C THR A 71 -24.31 -29.50 -15.60
N PHE A 72 -23.30 -28.65 -15.70
CA PHE A 72 -23.45 -27.22 -15.43
C PHE A 72 -24.20 -26.52 -16.55
N ASP A 73 -25.04 -25.56 -16.22
CA ASP A 73 -25.77 -24.71 -17.15
C ASP A 73 -24.94 -23.51 -17.63
N SER A 74 -23.87 -23.16 -16.91
CA SER A 74 -22.96 -22.09 -17.27
C SER A 74 -22.19 -22.39 -18.55
N PRO A 75 -21.98 -21.40 -19.45
CA PRO A 75 -21.17 -21.61 -20.66
C PRO A 75 -19.68 -21.83 -20.37
N GLY A 76 -19.21 -21.53 -19.17
CA GLY A 76 -17.83 -21.69 -18.75
C GLY A 76 -17.50 -20.88 -17.52
N LEU A 77 -16.21 -20.63 -17.30
CA LEU A 77 -15.66 -19.71 -16.32
C LEU A 77 -14.58 -18.83 -16.97
N LEU A 78 -14.59 -17.54 -16.67
CA LEU A 78 -13.50 -16.63 -17.01
C LEU A 78 -12.66 -16.37 -15.75
N PHE A 79 -11.47 -16.94 -15.70
CA PHE A 79 -10.52 -16.66 -14.63
C PHE A 79 -9.73 -15.38 -14.90
N ILE A 80 -9.60 -14.54 -13.89
CA ILE A 80 -8.69 -13.39 -13.90
C ILE A 80 -7.54 -13.71 -12.95
N ASP A 81 -6.34 -13.81 -13.52
CA ASP A 81 -5.10 -13.93 -12.76
C ASP A 81 -4.59 -12.54 -12.41
N THR A 82 -4.44 -12.27 -11.14
CA THR A 82 -4.00 -10.98 -10.67
C THR A 82 -2.61 -11.09 -10.04
N PRO A 83 -1.63 -10.23 -10.43
CA PRO A 83 -0.34 -10.16 -9.77
C PRO A 83 -0.56 -9.72 -8.32
N GLY A 84 -0.35 -10.64 -7.36
CA GLY A 84 -0.66 -10.37 -5.97
C GLY A 84 -2.09 -9.83 -5.80
N HIS A 85 -2.32 -8.95 -4.82
CA HIS A 85 -3.65 -8.35 -4.59
C HIS A 85 -3.82 -6.94 -5.20
N HIS A 86 -2.77 -6.38 -5.82
CA HIS A 86 -2.76 -5.04 -6.41
C HIS A 86 -3.84 -4.85 -7.44
N SER A 87 -3.92 -5.81 -8.33
CA SER A 87 -4.84 -5.77 -9.45
C SER A 87 -6.30 -5.88 -9.03
N PHE A 88 -6.60 -6.39 -7.81
CA PHE A 88 -7.98 -6.46 -7.37
C PHE A 88 -8.55 -5.11 -6.93
N SER A 89 -7.71 -4.21 -6.39
CA SER A 89 -8.13 -2.83 -6.13
C SER A 89 -8.33 -2.06 -7.44
N SER A 90 -7.53 -2.35 -8.46
CA SER A 90 -7.67 -1.76 -9.80
C SER A 90 -8.84 -2.34 -10.61
N LEU A 91 -9.26 -3.58 -10.31
CA LEU A 91 -10.42 -4.24 -10.92
C LEU A 91 -11.77 -3.80 -10.29
N ARG A 92 -11.76 -2.78 -9.44
CA ARG A 92 -12.98 -2.11 -9.00
C ARG A 92 -13.43 -1.12 -10.06
N SER A 93 -14.51 -1.42 -10.77
CA SER A 93 -15.26 -0.36 -11.45
C SER A 93 -16.02 0.47 -10.41
N ARG A 94 -16.24 1.76 -10.68
CA ARG A 94 -17.17 2.57 -9.87
C ARG A 94 -18.54 1.88 -9.86
N GLY A 95 -18.89 1.27 -8.72
CA GLY A 95 -20.19 0.62 -8.52
C GLY A 95 -20.16 -0.88 -8.26
N GLY A 96 -19.01 -1.57 -8.30
CA GLY A 96 -18.95 -3.00 -8.00
C GLY A 96 -17.59 -3.65 -8.21
N SER A 97 -17.49 -4.93 -7.89
CA SER A 97 -16.35 -5.78 -8.24
C SER A 97 -16.49 -6.24 -9.69
N LEU A 98 -15.40 -6.25 -10.46
CA LEU A 98 -15.38 -6.87 -11.79
C LEU A 98 -15.62 -8.38 -11.70
N ALA A 99 -15.17 -9.02 -10.64
CA ALA A 99 -15.34 -10.44 -10.41
C ALA A 99 -16.70 -10.74 -9.75
N ASP A 100 -17.40 -11.71 -10.31
CA ASP A 100 -18.66 -12.22 -9.77
C ASP A 100 -18.43 -13.08 -8.52
N ILE A 101 -17.31 -13.83 -8.49
CA ILE A 101 -16.89 -14.68 -7.38
C ILE A 101 -15.36 -14.69 -7.31
N ALA A 102 -14.80 -14.90 -6.12
CA ALA A 102 -13.35 -14.99 -5.95
C ALA A 102 -12.92 -16.34 -5.38
N ILE A 103 -11.69 -16.76 -5.73
CA ILE A 103 -10.97 -17.84 -5.08
C ILE A 103 -9.84 -17.22 -4.28
N LEU A 104 -9.87 -17.38 -2.97
CA LEU A 104 -8.79 -16.95 -2.08
C LEU A 104 -7.85 -18.10 -1.80
N MET A 105 -6.66 -18.05 -2.41
CA MET A 105 -5.61 -19.05 -2.23
C MET A 105 -4.88 -18.84 -0.92
N VAL A 106 -4.82 -19.86 -0.09
CA VAL A 106 -4.09 -19.85 1.19
C VAL A 106 -3.22 -21.09 1.27
N ASP A 107 -1.92 -20.91 1.52
CA ASP A 107 -1.04 -22.04 1.85
C ASP A 107 -1.44 -22.59 3.23
N ILE A 108 -1.89 -23.84 3.29
CA ILE A 108 -2.37 -24.46 4.54
C ILE A 108 -1.27 -24.58 5.60
N MET A 109 0.00 -24.59 5.19
CA MET A 109 1.15 -24.67 6.10
C MET A 109 1.49 -23.33 6.73
N GLU A 110 1.23 -22.21 6.01
CA GLU A 110 1.58 -20.85 6.43
C GLU A 110 0.39 -20.07 7.02
N GLY A 111 -0.82 -20.39 6.60
CA GLY A 111 -2.03 -19.69 7.02
C GLY A 111 -2.18 -18.30 6.40
N CYS A 112 -2.91 -17.40 7.09
CA CYS A 112 -3.17 -16.04 6.63
C CYS A 112 -1.94 -15.17 6.78
N ARG A 113 -1.41 -14.69 5.65
CA ARG A 113 -0.37 -13.69 5.57
C ARG A 113 -0.98 -12.27 5.48
N PRO A 114 -0.20 -11.18 5.65
CA PRO A 114 -0.73 -9.82 5.55
C PRO A 114 -1.55 -9.57 4.29
N GLN A 115 -1.06 -10.02 3.14
CA GLN A 115 -1.77 -9.93 1.86
C GLN A 115 -3.09 -10.71 1.85
N THR A 116 -3.16 -11.87 2.51
CA THR A 116 -4.40 -12.64 2.64
C THR A 116 -5.44 -11.85 3.45
N LYS A 117 -5.01 -11.20 4.53
CA LYS A 117 -5.88 -10.35 5.36
C LYS A 117 -6.40 -9.14 4.59
N GLU A 118 -5.55 -8.50 3.79
CA GLU A 118 -5.95 -7.40 2.90
C GLU A 118 -6.98 -7.87 1.86
N SER A 119 -6.73 -9.01 1.20
CA SER A 119 -7.70 -9.61 0.28
C SER A 119 -9.06 -9.85 0.94
N LEU A 120 -9.07 -10.36 2.18
CA LEU A 120 -10.31 -10.56 2.96
C LEU A 120 -11.06 -9.26 3.22
N ARG A 121 -10.34 -8.18 3.58
CA ARG A 121 -10.96 -6.85 3.79
C ARG A 121 -11.54 -6.30 2.50
N ILE A 122 -10.83 -6.42 1.37
CA ILE A 122 -11.31 -6.02 0.06
C ILE A 122 -12.58 -6.79 -0.31
N LEU A 123 -12.58 -8.11 -0.19
CA LEU A 123 -13.75 -8.96 -0.46
C LEU A 123 -14.96 -8.60 0.42
N LYS A 124 -14.72 -8.26 1.69
CA LYS A 124 -15.75 -7.78 2.61
C LYS A 124 -16.34 -6.43 2.18
N GLN A 125 -15.49 -5.48 1.78
CA GLN A 125 -15.91 -4.15 1.31
C GLN A 125 -16.68 -4.22 0.00
N SER A 126 -16.22 -5.04 -0.97
CA SER A 126 -16.87 -5.23 -2.27
C SER A 126 -18.10 -6.13 -2.20
N LYS A 127 -18.31 -6.83 -1.08
CA LYS A 127 -19.35 -7.86 -0.90
C LYS A 127 -19.27 -8.97 -1.95
N THR A 128 -18.07 -9.24 -2.46
CA THR A 128 -17.84 -10.30 -3.45
C THR A 128 -17.86 -11.66 -2.76
N PRO A 129 -18.71 -12.61 -3.17
CA PRO A 129 -18.68 -13.96 -2.63
C PRO A 129 -17.34 -14.62 -2.98
N PHE A 130 -16.84 -15.48 -2.09
CA PHE A 130 -15.57 -16.16 -2.32
C PHE A 130 -15.50 -17.55 -1.71
N VAL A 131 -14.58 -18.34 -2.23
CA VAL A 131 -14.22 -19.67 -1.77
C VAL A 131 -12.76 -19.66 -1.35
N VAL A 132 -12.42 -20.33 -0.27
CA VAL A 132 -11.02 -20.49 0.18
C VAL A 132 -10.45 -21.77 -0.40
N ALA A 133 -9.40 -21.68 -1.19
CA ALA A 133 -8.60 -22.81 -1.64
C ALA A 133 -7.42 -22.99 -0.70
N ALA A 134 -7.51 -23.96 0.24
CA ALA A 134 -6.43 -24.31 1.14
C ALA A 134 -5.42 -25.18 0.40
N ASN A 135 -4.40 -24.53 -0.18
CA ASN A 135 -3.44 -25.13 -1.10
C ASN A 135 -2.26 -25.77 -0.37
N LYS A 136 -1.54 -26.61 -1.10
CA LYS A 136 -0.30 -27.29 -0.70
C LYS A 136 -0.53 -28.37 0.37
N VAL A 137 -1.67 -29.05 0.33
CA VAL A 137 -1.92 -30.20 1.22
C VAL A 137 -0.89 -31.33 1.03
N ASP A 138 -0.30 -31.42 -0.16
CA ASP A 138 0.82 -32.32 -0.51
C ASP A 138 2.06 -32.12 0.38
N ARG A 139 2.21 -30.95 1.02
CA ARG A 139 3.31 -30.64 1.95
C ARG A 139 3.08 -31.16 3.38
N ILE A 140 1.89 -31.61 3.69
CA ILE A 140 1.60 -32.23 4.99
C ILE A 140 2.37 -33.55 5.10
N HIS A 141 3.06 -33.74 6.20
CA HIS A 141 3.90 -34.93 6.38
C HIS A 141 3.09 -36.22 6.23
N GLY A 142 3.55 -37.10 5.33
CA GLY A 142 2.91 -38.40 5.05
C GLY A 142 1.61 -38.30 4.23
N TRP A 143 1.31 -37.15 3.63
CA TRP A 143 0.19 -37.01 2.70
C TRP A 143 0.49 -37.73 1.40
N ASP A 144 -0.43 -38.60 0.97
CA ASP A 144 -0.37 -39.35 -0.29
C ASP A 144 -1.23 -38.62 -1.33
N ALA A 145 -0.58 -37.76 -2.15
CA ALA A 145 -1.22 -37.00 -3.20
C ALA A 145 -1.32 -37.80 -4.49
N GLU A 146 -2.45 -37.69 -5.18
CA GLU A 146 -2.66 -38.33 -6.49
C GLU A 146 -3.35 -37.36 -7.46
N ASP A 147 -2.77 -37.23 -8.64
CA ASP A 147 -3.25 -36.33 -9.70
C ASP A 147 -4.71 -36.59 -10.07
N GLY A 148 -5.50 -35.53 -10.19
CA GLY A 148 -6.90 -35.59 -10.56
C GLY A 148 -7.83 -36.29 -9.56
N ARG A 149 -7.36 -36.61 -8.35
CA ARG A 149 -8.19 -37.23 -7.31
C ARG A 149 -9.06 -36.19 -6.62
N SER A 150 -10.37 -36.50 -6.44
CA SER A 150 -11.25 -35.71 -5.59
C SER A 150 -10.79 -35.70 -4.15
N MET A 151 -10.85 -34.52 -3.50
CA MET A 151 -10.42 -34.37 -2.10
C MET A 151 -11.19 -35.29 -1.14
N ALA A 152 -12.48 -35.51 -1.40
CA ALA A 152 -13.29 -36.42 -0.60
C ALA A 152 -12.78 -37.87 -0.65
N ILE A 153 -12.25 -38.30 -1.78
CA ILE A 153 -11.64 -39.65 -1.96
C ILE A 153 -10.25 -39.67 -1.32
N SER A 154 -9.44 -38.65 -1.59
CA SER A 154 -8.09 -38.52 -1.08
C SER A 154 -8.05 -38.60 0.45
N MET A 155 -8.87 -37.82 1.13
CA MET A 155 -8.95 -37.81 2.59
C MET A 155 -9.27 -39.19 3.20
N ARG A 156 -10.04 -40.03 2.50
CA ARG A 156 -10.35 -41.40 2.98
C ARG A 156 -9.16 -42.32 2.89
N GLY A 157 -8.23 -42.04 1.97
CA GLY A 157 -7.02 -42.83 1.75
C GLY A 157 -5.85 -42.45 2.68
N GLN A 158 -5.90 -41.28 3.31
CA GLN A 158 -4.81 -40.77 4.12
C GLN A 158 -4.63 -41.54 5.44
N SER A 159 -3.42 -41.51 5.96
CA SER A 159 -3.08 -42.06 7.29
C SER A 159 -3.76 -41.22 8.39
N LYS A 160 -4.01 -41.81 9.56
CA LYS A 160 -4.55 -41.09 10.72
C LYS A 160 -3.63 -39.96 11.18
N GLU A 161 -2.31 -40.14 11.03
CA GLU A 161 -1.31 -39.14 11.40
C GLU A 161 -1.38 -37.92 10.47
N SER A 162 -1.42 -38.13 9.16
CA SER A 162 -1.55 -37.05 8.17
C SER A 162 -2.88 -36.30 8.31
N LEU A 163 -3.99 -37.03 8.57
CA LEU A 163 -5.28 -36.40 8.84
C LEU A 163 -5.26 -35.58 10.13
N GLY A 164 -4.58 -36.04 11.18
CA GLY A 164 -4.40 -35.29 12.42
C GLY A 164 -3.64 -33.98 12.22
N LEU A 165 -2.57 -34.00 11.41
CA LEU A 165 -1.82 -32.79 11.03
C LEU A 165 -2.66 -31.86 10.16
N PHE A 166 -3.42 -32.40 9.21
CA PHE A 166 -4.35 -31.62 8.41
C PHE A 166 -5.39 -30.93 9.28
N ASP A 167 -6.04 -31.67 10.20
CA ASP A 167 -7.05 -31.13 11.09
C ASP A 167 -6.48 -30.01 12.00
N GLN A 168 -5.24 -30.16 12.48
CA GLN A 168 -4.57 -29.10 13.23
C GLN A 168 -4.47 -27.81 12.38
N ARG A 169 -3.93 -27.90 11.16
CA ARG A 169 -3.78 -26.75 10.24
C ARG A 169 -5.12 -26.16 9.85
N TYR A 170 -6.12 -27.00 9.63
CA TYR A 170 -7.48 -26.56 9.37
C TYR A 170 -8.04 -25.68 10.51
N TRP A 171 -7.92 -26.14 11.76
CA TRP A 171 -8.42 -25.37 12.90
C TRP A 171 -7.65 -24.08 13.16
N GLU A 172 -6.33 -24.08 12.90
CA GLU A 172 -5.52 -22.86 12.92
C GLU A 172 -6.05 -21.83 11.90
N LEU A 173 -6.35 -22.28 10.69
CA LEU A 173 -6.90 -21.43 9.64
C LEU A 173 -8.31 -20.92 9.98
N VAL A 174 -9.19 -21.78 10.51
CA VAL A 174 -10.52 -21.38 10.98
C VAL A 174 -10.43 -20.27 12.03
N GLY A 175 -9.49 -20.39 12.97
CA GLY A 175 -9.24 -19.36 13.98
C GLY A 175 -8.84 -18.01 13.37
N GLN A 176 -7.90 -18.03 12.41
CA GLN A 176 -7.45 -16.82 11.71
C GLN A 176 -8.56 -16.13 10.90
N PHE A 177 -9.44 -16.90 10.24
CA PHE A 177 -10.60 -16.35 9.53
C PHE A 177 -11.66 -15.78 10.50
N ALA A 178 -11.84 -16.42 11.65
CA ALA A 178 -12.75 -15.92 12.69
C ALA A 178 -12.28 -14.57 13.26
N GLU A 179 -10.97 -14.34 13.41
CA GLU A 179 -10.39 -13.04 13.80
C GLU A 179 -10.76 -11.93 12.81
N GLU A 180 -10.81 -12.23 11.50
CA GLU A 180 -11.22 -11.30 10.44
C GLU A 180 -12.77 -11.21 10.28
N GLY A 181 -13.52 -11.97 11.08
CA GLY A 181 -14.99 -11.96 11.12
C GLY A 181 -15.66 -12.85 10.08
N PHE A 182 -15.02 -13.94 9.66
CA PHE A 182 -15.57 -14.93 8.73
C PHE A 182 -15.67 -16.31 9.38
N ASN A 183 -16.77 -17.02 9.07
CA ASN A 183 -16.96 -18.41 9.46
C ASN A 183 -16.48 -19.31 8.32
N LEU A 184 -15.35 -19.97 8.51
CA LEU A 184 -14.77 -20.89 7.55
C LEU A 184 -15.17 -22.33 7.89
N GLU A 185 -15.69 -23.09 6.93
CA GLU A 185 -16.02 -24.51 7.09
C GLU A 185 -15.60 -25.29 5.84
N ARG A 186 -15.31 -26.56 5.99
CA ARG A 186 -15.01 -27.47 4.86
C ARG A 186 -16.25 -27.61 3.97
N TYR A 187 -16.04 -27.51 2.65
CA TYR A 187 -17.11 -27.46 1.64
C TYR A 187 -18.14 -28.61 1.75
N GLU A 188 -17.71 -29.81 2.14
CA GLU A 188 -18.58 -30.97 2.30
C GLU A 188 -19.42 -30.94 3.59
N LYS A 189 -19.14 -30.07 4.55
CA LYS A 189 -19.85 -29.94 5.82
C LYS A 189 -20.79 -28.74 5.86
N ILE A 190 -20.67 -27.81 4.91
CA ILE A 190 -21.47 -26.58 4.86
C ILE A 190 -22.96 -26.92 4.69
N LYS A 191 -23.78 -26.31 5.51
CA LYS A 191 -25.24 -26.41 5.43
C LYS A 191 -25.86 -25.18 4.79
N ASP A 192 -25.24 -24.02 4.97
CA ASP A 192 -25.75 -22.73 4.50
C ASP A 192 -24.61 -21.85 4.01
N PHE A 193 -24.38 -21.85 2.69
CA PHE A 193 -23.34 -21.04 2.03
C PHE A 193 -23.54 -19.52 2.15
N THR A 194 -24.68 -19.05 2.69
CA THR A 194 -24.90 -17.64 2.97
C THR A 194 -24.27 -17.19 4.30
N LYS A 195 -23.92 -18.14 5.17
CA LYS A 195 -23.36 -17.87 6.52
C LYS A 195 -21.95 -18.39 6.71
N GLU A 196 -21.56 -19.38 5.92
CA GLU A 196 -20.30 -20.08 6.04
C GLU A 196 -19.53 -19.97 4.72
N ILE A 197 -18.24 -19.71 4.80
CA ILE A 197 -17.33 -19.65 3.66
C ILE A 197 -16.80 -21.05 3.40
N ALA A 198 -16.89 -21.50 2.15
CA ALA A 198 -16.38 -22.80 1.76
C ALA A 198 -14.86 -22.82 1.72
N MET A 199 -14.27 -23.79 2.44
CA MET A 199 -12.86 -24.13 2.31
C MET A 199 -12.74 -25.45 1.54
N VAL A 200 -12.00 -25.42 0.45
CA VAL A 200 -11.64 -26.59 -0.35
C VAL A 200 -10.15 -26.85 -0.23
N PRO A 201 -9.73 -27.96 0.41
CA PRO A 201 -8.32 -28.34 0.40
C PRO A 201 -7.90 -28.76 -1.02
N ILE A 202 -6.72 -28.32 -1.46
CA ILE A 202 -6.18 -28.66 -2.78
C ILE A 202 -4.66 -28.83 -2.76
N SER A 203 -4.14 -29.53 -3.76
CA SER A 203 -2.77 -29.38 -4.23
C SER A 203 -2.78 -28.87 -5.67
N ALA A 204 -2.52 -27.58 -5.85
CA ALA A 204 -2.44 -27.00 -7.19
C ALA A 204 -1.31 -27.59 -8.04
N ARG A 205 -0.28 -28.11 -7.38
CA ARG A 205 0.87 -28.76 -8.03
C ARG A 205 0.52 -30.15 -8.55
N GLU A 206 -0.12 -30.96 -7.71
CA GLU A 206 -0.43 -32.37 -8.02
C GLU A 206 -1.85 -32.52 -8.65
N GLY A 207 -2.62 -31.43 -8.79
CA GLY A 207 -3.97 -31.45 -9.37
C GLY A 207 -5.08 -31.96 -8.46
N GLU A 208 -4.73 -32.35 -7.21
CA GLU A 208 -5.66 -32.94 -6.26
C GLU A 208 -6.66 -31.91 -5.72
N GLY A 209 -7.96 -32.23 -5.71
CA GLY A 209 -9.01 -31.37 -5.17
C GLY A 209 -9.42 -30.20 -6.08
N ILE A 210 -8.78 -30.02 -7.25
CA ILE A 210 -9.11 -28.91 -8.16
C ILE A 210 -10.52 -29.06 -8.73
N GLN A 211 -10.93 -30.28 -9.10
CA GLN A 211 -12.31 -30.56 -9.53
C GLN A 211 -13.35 -30.21 -8.45
N ASP A 212 -13.03 -30.47 -7.17
CA ASP A 212 -13.90 -30.09 -6.04
C ASP A 212 -14.02 -28.57 -5.94
N LEU A 213 -12.89 -27.83 -6.06
CA LEU A 213 -12.87 -26.37 -6.05
C LEU A 213 -13.72 -25.78 -7.18
N LEU A 214 -13.52 -26.25 -8.42
CA LEU A 214 -14.26 -25.77 -9.58
C LEU A 214 -15.75 -26.08 -9.47
N ALA A 215 -16.12 -27.28 -9.00
CA ALA A 215 -17.52 -27.65 -8.77
C ALA A 215 -18.20 -26.75 -7.73
N VAL A 216 -17.50 -26.40 -6.65
CA VAL A 216 -18.02 -25.47 -5.63
C VAL A 216 -18.20 -24.07 -6.21
N VAL A 217 -17.20 -23.56 -6.94
CA VAL A 217 -17.23 -22.20 -7.53
C VAL A 217 -18.39 -22.08 -8.54
N ILE A 218 -18.52 -23.03 -9.47
CA ILE A 218 -19.62 -23.00 -10.47
C ILE A 218 -20.96 -23.18 -9.79
N GLY A 219 -21.09 -24.13 -8.87
CA GLY A 219 -22.33 -24.37 -8.14
C GLY A 219 -22.81 -23.15 -7.35
N LEU A 220 -21.89 -22.37 -6.77
CA LEU A 220 -22.20 -21.11 -6.11
C LEU A 220 -22.63 -20.05 -7.11
N ALA A 221 -21.90 -19.91 -8.23
CA ALA A 221 -22.22 -18.95 -9.28
C ALA A 221 -23.62 -19.22 -9.88
N GLU A 222 -23.93 -20.46 -10.23
CA GLU A 222 -25.25 -20.82 -10.78
C GLU A 222 -26.39 -20.61 -9.79
N ARG A 223 -26.15 -20.89 -8.51
CA ARG A 223 -27.18 -20.82 -7.49
C ARG A 223 -27.49 -19.41 -7.00
N TYR A 224 -26.46 -18.58 -6.85
CA TYR A 224 -26.57 -17.29 -6.19
C TYR A 224 -26.38 -16.08 -7.11
N LEU A 225 -25.79 -16.27 -8.31
CA LEU A 225 -25.46 -15.19 -9.23
C LEU A 225 -26.24 -15.29 -10.55
N SER A 226 -27.13 -16.26 -10.71
CA SER A 226 -27.86 -16.52 -11.96
C SER A 226 -28.55 -15.29 -12.55
N ASP A 227 -29.10 -14.42 -11.70
CA ASP A 227 -29.80 -13.19 -12.13
C ASP A 227 -28.84 -12.10 -12.60
N GLN A 228 -27.58 -12.14 -12.17
CA GLN A 228 -26.52 -11.18 -12.52
C GLN A 228 -25.77 -11.60 -13.80
N LEU A 229 -25.90 -12.85 -14.22
CA LEU A 229 -25.21 -13.42 -15.39
C LEU A 229 -25.99 -13.28 -16.70
N THR A 230 -27.05 -12.48 -16.75
CA THR A 230 -27.94 -12.33 -17.92
C THR A 230 -27.55 -11.21 -18.88
N ASP A 231 -26.51 -10.43 -18.60
CA ASP A 231 -26.12 -9.21 -19.34
C ASP A 231 -25.27 -9.52 -20.60
N VAL A 232 -25.76 -10.38 -21.49
CA VAL A 232 -25.08 -10.68 -22.78
C VAL A 232 -25.51 -9.74 -23.89
N ASP A 233 -26.74 -9.23 -23.82
CA ASP A 233 -27.30 -8.32 -24.83
C ASP A 233 -27.08 -6.86 -24.47
N GLY A 234 -26.70 -6.04 -25.47
CA GLY A 234 -26.55 -4.57 -25.33
C GLY A 234 -25.17 -4.04 -25.67
N SER A 235 -25.01 -2.75 -25.42
CA SER A 235 -23.73 -2.03 -25.59
C SER A 235 -22.66 -2.60 -24.65
N GLY A 236 -21.46 -2.84 -25.20
CA GLY A 236 -20.37 -3.43 -24.45
C GLY A 236 -19.84 -2.50 -23.35
N GLU A 237 -19.63 -3.08 -22.16
CA GLU A 237 -18.84 -2.44 -21.10
C GLU A 237 -17.65 -3.35 -20.74
N ALA A 238 -16.45 -2.75 -20.72
CA ALA A 238 -15.22 -3.44 -20.43
C ALA A 238 -14.35 -2.64 -19.47
N THR A 239 -13.47 -3.35 -18.77
CA THR A 239 -12.43 -2.72 -17.92
C THR A 239 -11.09 -2.82 -18.62
N VAL A 240 -10.33 -1.71 -18.67
CA VAL A 240 -8.99 -1.66 -19.23
C VAL A 240 -8.01 -2.28 -18.23
N LEU A 241 -7.34 -3.37 -18.64
CA LEU A 241 -6.36 -4.06 -17.79
C LEU A 241 -4.94 -3.54 -17.99
N GLU A 242 -4.58 -3.34 -19.26
CA GLU A 242 -3.22 -2.97 -19.63
C GLU A 242 -3.21 -2.28 -21.00
N MET A 243 -2.23 -1.38 -21.18
CA MET A 243 -1.94 -0.75 -22.46
C MET A 243 -0.54 -1.17 -22.91
N LYS A 244 -0.45 -1.69 -24.14
CA LYS A 244 0.81 -2.17 -24.74
C LYS A 244 1.07 -1.48 -26.08
N GLU A 245 2.32 -1.42 -26.45
CA GLU A 245 2.73 -1.04 -27.79
C GLU A 245 3.23 -2.28 -28.55
N GLU A 246 2.51 -2.70 -29.56
CA GLU A 246 2.79 -3.90 -30.32
C GLU A 246 3.24 -3.59 -31.75
N ARG A 247 4.25 -4.34 -32.21
CA ARG A 247 4.76 -4.18 -33.59
C ARG A 247 3.67 -4.47 -34.61
N GLY A 248 3.37 -3.51 -35.47
CA GLY A 248 2.36 -3.65 -36.54
C GLY A 248 0.94 -3.31 -36.15
N LEU A 249 0.59 -3.31 -34.87
CA LEU A 249 -0.74 -2.91 -34.37
C LEU A 249 -0.73 -1.51 -33.74
N GLY A 250 0.45 -1.00 -33.32
CA GLY A 250 0.55 0.22 -32.54
C GLY A 250 0.14 0.01 -31.08
N LYS A 251 -0.50 1.01 -30.49
CA LYS A 251 -1.03 0.90 -29.13
C LYS A 251 -2.27 0.00 -29.13
N THR A 252 -2.28 -0.93 -28.18
CA THR A 252 -3.36 -1.88 -27.94
C THR A 252 -3.79 -1.83 -26.49
N LEU A 253 -5.05 -2.18 -26.23
CA LEU A 253 -5.60 -2.31 -24.88
C LEU A 253 -6.02 -3.76 -24.66
N ASP A 254 -5.58 -4.34 -23.56
CA ASP A 254 -6.07 -5.60 -23.04
C ASP A 254 -7.24 -5.29 -22.08
N LEU A 255 -8.40 -5.94 -22.30
CA LEU A 255 -9.67 -5.62 -21.67
C LEU A 255 -10.35 -6.88 -21.12
N ILE A 256 -11.15 -6.71 -20.06
CA ILE A 256 -12.19 -7.68 -19.69
C ILE A 256 -13.55 -7.09 -20.06
N LEU A 257 -14.19 -7.67 -21.05
CA LEU A 257 -15.57 -7.39 -21.41
C LEU A 257 -16.50 -8.10 -20.42
N HIS A 258 -17.13 -7.34 -19.54
CA HIS A 258 -17.96 -7.90 -18.47
C HIS A 258 -19.47 -7.77 -18.75
N ARG A 259 -19.88 -6.95 -19.74
CA ARG A 259 -21.27 -6.75 -20.12
C ARG A 259 -21.39 -6.51 -21.61
N GLY A 260 -22.48 -6.99 -22.22
CA GLY A 260 -22.83 -6.73 -23.61
C GLY A 260 -21.86 -7.31 -24.63
N SER A 261 -21.69 -6.61 -25.75
CA SER A 261 -20.82 -7.02 -26.85
C SER A 261 -20.01 -5.87 -27.41
N ILE A 262 -18.86 -6.19 -28.00
CA ILE A 262 -17.99 -5.26 -28.72
C ILE A 262 -17.70 -5.83 -30.11
N ARG A 263 -17.72 -4.99 -31.12
CA ARG A 263 -17.48 -5.36 -32.52
C ARG A 263 -16.45 -4.49 -33.17
N LYS A 264 -15.78 -5.00 -34.15
CA LYS A 264 -14.88 -4.23 -34.99
C LYS A 264 -15.66 -3.13 -35.72
N GLY A 265 -15.19 -1.88 -35.58
CA GLY A 265 -15.84 -0.69 -36.11
C GLY A 265 -16.71 0.04 -35.09
N ASP A 266 -17.03 -0.55 -33.95
CA ASP A 266 -17.82 0.11 -32.92
C ASP A 266 -17.13 1.38 -32.43
N GLU A 267 -17.93 2.40 -32.14
CA GLU A 267 -17.48 3.58 -31.43
C GLU A 267 -17.41 3.29 -29.94
N ILE A 268 -16.29 3.64 -29.34
CA ILE A 268 -16.01 3.40 -27.91
C ILE A 268 -15.62 4.71 -27.22
N VAL A 269 -16.01 4.84 -25.97
CA VAL A 269 -15.56 5.90 -25.06
C VAL A 269 -14.67 5.31 -24.00
N LEU A 270 -13.51 5.92 -23.79
CA LEU A 270 -12.45 5.57 -22.84
C LEU A 270 -12.18 6.73 -21.90
N VAL A 271 -11.63 6.41 -20.75
CA VAL A 271 -11.16 7.41 -19.77
C VAL A 271 -9.68 7.68 -20.01
N SER A 272 -9.30 8.96 -20.15
CA SER A 272 -7.91 9.38 -20.29
C SER A 272 -7.53 10.39 -19.21
N ASP A 273 -6.25 10.69 -19.13
CA ASP A 273 -5.67 11.72 -18.25
C ASP A 273 -6.23 13.14 -18.51
N ARG A 274 -6.95 13.33 -19.64
CA ARG A 274 -7.57 14.58 -20.06
C ARG A 274 -9.10 14.54 -20.07
N GLY A 275 -9.69 13.47 -19.54
CA GLY A 275 -11.13 13.21 -19.55
C GLY A 275 -11.53 12.13 -20.54
N GLY A 276 -12.84 12.10 -20.85
CA GLY A 276 -13.40 11.10 -21.77
C GLY A 276 -12.95 11.32 -23.22
N ILE A 277 -12.47 10.26 -23.85
CA ILE A 277 -12.11 10.25 -25.28
C ILE A 277 -12.98 9.26 -26.05
N SER A 278 -13.43 9.65 -27.26
CA SER A 278 -14.14 8.75 -28.19
C SER A 278 -13.22 8.33 -29.32
N THR A 279 -13.27 7.05 -29.68
CA THR A 279 -12.53 6.46 -30.78
C THR A 279 -13.26 5.23 -31.34
N HIS A 280 -12.73 4.58 -32.38
CA HIS A 280 -13.35 3.41 -33.00
C HIS A 280 -12.43 2.18 -32.90
N VAL A 281 -13.01 1.02 -32.66
CA VAL A 281 -12.30 -0.26 -32.65
C VAL A 281 -11.81 -0.57 -34.06
N LYS A 282 -10.50 -0.52 -34.27
CA LYS A 282 -9.87 -0.83 -35.54
C LYS A 282 -9.58 -2.31 -35.71
N GLY A 283 -9.12 -2.95 -34.63
CA GLY A 283 -8.89 -4.38 -34.56
C GLY A 283 -9.43 -4.94 -33.27
N LEU A 284 -9.99 -6.12 -33.31
CA LEU A 284 -10.51 -6.87 -32.17
C LEU A 284 -9.93 -8.28 -32.21
N PHE A 285 -9.39 -8.73 -31.09
CA PHE A 285 -8.70 -10.00 -30.98
C PHE A 285 -9.16 -10.75 -29.73
N SER A 286 -9.31 -12.06 -29.85
CA SER A 286 -9.58 -12.97 -28.72
C SER A 286 -8.45 -13.98 -28.56
N PRO A 287 -8.17 -14.46 -27.33
CA PRO A 287 -7.18 -15.50 -27.10
C PRO A 287 -7.60 -16.82 -27.77
N ARG A 288 -6.65 -17.62 -28.25
CA ARG A 288 -6.93 -18.96 -28.79
C ARG A 288 -7.19 -19.96 -27.68
N GLY A 289 -8.35 -20.61 -27.68
CA GLY A 289 -8.69 -21.68 -26.76
C GLY A 289 -8.52 -21.26 -25.30
N MET A 290 -7.94 -22.12 -24.48
CA MET A 290 -7.64 -21.86 -23.07
C MET A 290 -6.31 -21.12 -22.85
N SER A 291 -5.73 -20.49 -23.90
CA SER A 291 -4.48 -19.74 -23.77
C SER A 291 -4.69 -18.45 -22.98
N GLU A 292 -3.67 -18.08 -22.23
CA GLU A 292 -3.68 -16.87 -21.46
C GLU A 292 -3.50 -15.62 -22.34
N MET A 293 -4.19 -14.52 -22.00
CA MET A 293 -4.07 -13.24 -22.70
C MET A 293 -2.61 -12.71 -22.74
N ARG A 294 -1.78 -13.05 -21.74
CA ARG A 294 -0.37 -12.65 -21.66
C ARG A 294 0.56 -13.40 -22.58
N ASP A 295 0.19 -14.59 -23.02
CA ASP A 295 1.00 -15.39 -23.94
C ASP A 295 1.03 -14.72 -25.33
N ALA A 296 1.63 -13.53 -25.35
CA ALA A 296 1.75 -12.62 -26.47
C ALA A 296 2.74 -13.17 -27.52
N GLY A 297 2.28 -14.10 -28.28
CA GLY A 297 2.88 -14.56 -29.51
C GLY A 297 1.78 -14.68 -30.55
N ASP A 298 1.90 -15.60 -31.50
CA ASP A 298 0.95 -15.90 -32.56
C ASP A 298 -0.40 -16.51 -32.09
N ARG A 299 -0.81 -16.26 -30.84
CA ARG A 299 -1.96 -16.91 -30.21
C ARG A 299 -3.24 -16.05 -30.12
N TRP A 300 -3.25 -14.91 -30.77
CA TRP A 300 -4.42 -14.06 -30.88
C TRP A 300 -5.12 -14.31 -32.23
N ASP A 301 -6.41 -14.59 -32.16
CA ASP A 301 -7.27 -14.68 -33.34
C ASP A 301 -7.99 -13.34 -33.56
N ASN A 302 -7.93 -12.86 -34.80
CA ASN A 302 -8.72 -11.70 -35.20
C ASN A 302 -10.20 -12.12 -35.24
N THR A 303 -11.05 -11.40 -34.52
CA THR A 303 -12.48 -11.63 -34.46
C THR A 303 -13.25 -10.38 -34.86
N ASP A 304 -14.48 -10.58 -35.39
CA ASP A 304 -15.36 -9.46 -35.75
C ASP A 304 -16.24 -9.02 -34.57
N ALA A 305 -16.46 -9.90 -33.60
CA ALA A 305 -17.27 -9.61 -32.41
C ALA A 305 -16.79 -10.42 -31.19
N ALA A 306 -16.97 -9.86 -30.01
CA ALA A 306 -16.79 -10.53 -28.73
C ALA A 306 -17.97 -10.22 -27.81
N TYR A 307 -18.30 -11.17 -26.94
CA TYR A 307 -19.44 -11.13 -26.02
C TYR A 307 -18.98 -11.30 -24.59
N ALA A 308 -19.69 -10.72 -23.63
CA ALA A 308 -19.39 -10.88 -22.20
C ALA A 308 -19.65 -12.34 -21.74
N ALA A 309 -18.86 -12.87 -20.82
CA ALA A 309 -17.65 -12.31 -20.24
C ALA A 309 -16.44 -12.85 -21.02
N ALA A 310 -15.57 -11.96 -21.48
CA ALA A 310 -14.41 -12.39 -22.28
C ALA A 310 -13.20 -11.48 -22.04
N GLY A 311 -12.01 -12.07 -22.10
CA GLY A 311 -10.78 -11.32 -22.23
C GLY A 311 -10.55 -10.98 -23.71
N VAL A 312 -10.36 -9.71 -24.04
CA VAL A 312 -10.18 -9.26 -25.42
C VAL A 312 -9.06 -8.24 -25.53
N LYS A 313 -8.45 -8.19 -26.70
CA LYS A 313 -7.49 -7.15 -27.07
C LYS A 313 -8.08 -6.30 -28.18
N ILE A 314 -7.97 -4.98 -28.03
CA ILE A 314 -8.37 -4.04 -29.08
C ILE A 314 -7.19 -3.19 -29.55
N SER A 315 -7.23 -2.79 -30.82
CA SER A 315 -6.46 -1.66 -31.33
C SER A 315 -7.40 -0.55 -31.77
N ALA A 316 -7.05 0.68 -31.45
CA ALA A 316 -7.82 1.86 -31.85
C ALA A 316 -6.88 3.06 -32.07
N PRO A 317 -7.28 4.08 -32.84
CA PRO A 317 -6.56 5.34 -32.91
C PRO A 317 -6.62 6.09 -31.57
N SER A 318 -5.64 6.94 -31.33
CA SER A 318 -5.69 7.92 -30.21
C SER A 318 -5.88 7.31 -28.80
N LEU A 319 -5.11 6.26 -28.50
CA LEU A 319 -5.10 5.64 -27.17
C LEU A 319 -4.12 6.30 -26.19
N ASP A 320 -3.57 7.48 -26.55
CA ASP A 320 -2.62 8.20 -25.70
C ASP A 320 -3.31 8.72 -24.43
N GLY A 321 -2.70 8.46 -23.28
CA GLY A 321 -3.21 8.93 -21.99
C GLY A 321 -4.37 8.12 -21.43
N VAL A 322 -4.77 6.99 -22.04
CA VAL A 322 -5.81 6.09 -21.50
C VAL A 322 -5.36 5.57 -20.14
N LEU A 323 -6.26 5.64 -19.17
CA LEU A 323 -6.00 5.21 -17.80
C LEU A 323 -6.36 3.73 -17.61
N VAL A 324 -5.43 2.98 -17.04
CA VAL A 324 -5.62 1.57 -16.69
C VAL A 324 -6.53 1.45 -15.45
N GLY A 325 -7.35 0.41 -15.42
CA GLY A 325 -8.33 0.18 -14.35
C GLY A 325 -9.65 0.93 -14.54
N THR A 326 -9.82 1.65 -15.66
CA THR A 326 -11.02 2.43 -15.97
C THR A 326 -11.96 1.71 -16.94
N THR A 327 -13.17 2.25 -17.06
CA THR A 327 -14.23 1.66 -17.86
C THR A 327 -14.16 2.11 -19.32
N LEU A 328 -14.26 1.13 -20.24
CA LEU A 328 -14.55 1.34 -21.65
C LEU A 328 -16.05 1.10 -21.90
N ARG A 329 -16.71 1.97 -22.66
CA ARG A 329 -18.11 1.79 -23.07
C ARG A 329 -18.27 1.86 -24.59
N VAL A 330 -19.00 0.90 -25.14
CA VAL A 330 -19.47 0.95 -26.54
C VAL A 330 -20.67 1.87 -26.61
N VAL A 331 -20.71 2.76 -27.60
CA VAL A 331 -21.79 3.73 -27.79
C VAL A 331 -22.39 3.61 -29.18
N ASN A 332 -23.72 3.64 -29.28
CA ASN A 332 -24.45 3.41 -30.54
C ASN A 332 -25.23 4.69 -30.98
N SER A 333 -25.23 5.74 -30.17
CA SER A 333 -25.89 7.00 -30.49
C SER A 333 -25.10 8.19 -29.95
N ASP A 334 -25.40 9.40 -30.49
CA ASP A 334 -24.79 10.65 -30.01
C ASP A 334 -25.16 10.96 -28.56
N GLU A 335 -26.35 10.53 -28.11
CA GLU A 335 -26.81 10.70 -26.73
C GLU A 335 -26.02 9.79 -25.79
N GLU A 336 -25.85 8.51 -26.16
CA GLU A 336 -25.02 7.56 -25.41
C GLU A 336 -23.57 8.01 -25.35
N ARG A 337 -23.02 8.54 -26.48
CA ARG A 337 -21.66 9.08 -26.51
C ARG A 337 -21.49 10.24 -25.52
N SER A 338 -22.44 11.18 -25.54
CA SER A 338 -22.36 12.35 -24.65
C SER A 338 -22.46 11.94 -23.18
N ALA A 339 -23.34 11.00 -22.85
CA ALA A 339 -23.47 10.45 -21.50
C ALA A 339 -22.22 9.67 -21.07
N ALA A 340 -21.65 8.86 -21.97
CA ALA A 340 -20.43 8.10 -21.72
C ALA A 340 -19.21 9.01 -21.51
N ILE A 341 -19.07 10.09 -22.31
CA ILE A 341 -18.00 11.07 -22.13
C ILE A 341 -18.16 11.79 -20.77
N ALA A 342 -19.35 12.25 -20.41
CA ALA A 342 -19.59 12.87 -19.12
C ALA A 342 -19.23 11.94 -17.94
N SER A 343 -19.62 10.65 -18.05
CA SER A 343 -19.25 9.64 -17.05
C SER A 343 -17.74 9.38 -17.02
N ALA A 344 -17.08 9.40 -18.18
CA ALA A 344 -15.63 9.24 -18.28
C ALA A 344 -14.88 10.46 -17.71
N ASP A 345 -15.41 11.67 -17.91
CA ASP A 345 -14.88 12.90 -17.30
C ASP A 345 -15.00 12.86 -15.78
N GLU A 346 -16.13 12.36 -15.24
CA GLU A 346 -16.29 12.14 -13.80
C GLU A 346 -15.33 11.07 -13.27
N GLU A 347 -15.09 10.00 -14.05
CA GLU A 347 -14.16 8.93 -13.69
C GLU A 347 -12.70 9.38 -13.76
N ALA A 348 -12.35 10.24 -14.73
CA ALA A 348 -11.04 10.87 -14.86
C ALA A 348 -10.77 11.89 -13.75
N ASN A 349 -11.80 12.64 -13.34
CA ASN A 349 -11.73 13.53 -12.21
C ASN A 349 -11.72 12.69 -10.93
N LEU A 350 -10.52 12.36 -10.47
CA LEU A 350 -10.31 11.64 -9.21
C LEU A 350 -11.12 12.34 -8.10
N SER A 351 -12.05 11.62 -7.50
CA SER A 351 -12.85 12.12 -6.36
C SER A 351 -12.03 12.17 -5.07
N ILE A 352 -10.73 12.42 -5.20
CA ILE A 352 -9.84 12.58 -4.05
C ILE A 352 -9.88 14.06 -3.68
N GLU A 353 -10.46 14.36 -2.53
CA GLU A 353 -10.36 15.70 -1.96
C GLU A 353 -8.89 15.97 -1.67
N LEU A 354 -8.36 17.05 -2.18
CA LEU A 354 -6.99 17.47 -1.94
C LEU A 354 -6.99 18.59 -0.89
N ASP A 355 -5.99 18.54 -0.03
CA ASP A 355 -5.76 19.52 1.02
C ASP A 355 -4.67 20.50 0.57
N GLU A 356 -4.63 21.72 1.14
CA GLU A 356 -3.56 22.69 0.86
C GLU A 356 -2.19 22.16 1.33
N GLU A 357 -2.19 21.41 2.45
CA GLU A 357 -1.03 20.76 3.03
C GLU A 357 -1.30 19.27 3.18
N GLY A 358 -0.27 18.42 3.02
CA GLY A 358 -0.42 16.97 3.13
C GLY A 358 0.66 16.22 2.38
N VAL A 359 0.47 14.91 2.29
CA VAL A 359 1.37 14.00 1.62
C VAL A 359 1.09 13.91 0.12
N CYS A 360 2.07 13.49 -0.67
CA CYS A 360 1.89 13.15 -2.08
C CYS A 360 1.65 11.65 -2.22
N ILE A 361 0.64 11.26 -3.01
CA ILE A 361 0.34 9.85 -3.26
C ILE A 361 0.39 9.52 -4.75
N LYS A 362 0.89 8.33 -5.06
CA LYS A 362 1.01 7.79 -6.41
C LYS A 362 0.50 6.36 -6.47
N SER A 363 -0.06 5.97 -7.60
CA SER A 363 -0.37 4.58 -7.91
C SER A 363 -0.27 4.32 -9.41
N ASP A 364 -0.20 3.07 -9.81
CA ASP A 364 -0.25 2.62 -11.20
C ASP A 364 -1.65 2.76 -11.82
N THR A 365 -2.69 2.70 -10.98
CA THR A 365 -4.10 2.68 -11.38
C THR A 365 -4.97 3.67 -10.60
N VAL A 366 -6.11 4.05 -11.19
CA VAL A 366 -7.13 4.90 -10.54
C VAL A 366 -7.63 4.25 -9.25
N GLY A 367 -8.03 2.98 -9.32
CA GLY A 367 -8.57 2.27 -8.16
C GLY A 367 -7.57 2.09 -7.01
N GLY A 368 -6.28 1.88 -7.33
CA GLY A 368 -5.20 1.83 -6.35
C GLY A 368 -5.00 3.17 -5.65
N LEU A 369 -5.04 4.26 -6.42
CA LEU A 369 -4.91 5.61 -5.88
C LEU A 369 -6.08 5.99 -4.96
N GLU A 370 -7.32 5.66 -5.36
CA GLU A 370 -8.52 5.88 -4.54
C GLU A 370 -8.51 5.04 -3.26
N ALA A 371 -8.05 3.78 -3.34
CA ALA A 371 -7.93 2.91 -2.18
C ALA A 371 -6.92 3.45 -1.17
N LEU A 372 -5.72 3.87 -1.64
CA LEU A 372 -4.71 4.48 -0.78
C LEU A 372 -5.21 5.78 -0.15
N ALA A 373 -5.87 6.65 -0.94
CA ALA A 373 -6.43 7.90 -0.47
C ALA A 373 -7.50 7.69 0.63
N LYS A 374 -8.36 6.68 0.45
CA LYS A 374 -9.39 6.34 1.43
C LYS A 374 -8.79 5.90 2.77
N GLU A 375 -7.84 4.98 2.74
CA GLU A 375 -7.17 4.48 3.96
C GLU A 375 -6.41 5.61 4.69
N LEU A 376 -5.74 6.49 3.95
CA LEU A 376 -5.05 7.65 4.53
C LEU A 376 -6.03 8.62 5.21
N ARG A 377 -7.21 8.84 4.63
CA ARG A 377 -8.23 9.68 5.24
C ARG A 377 -8.86 9.05 6.47
N GLU A 378 -9.05 7.74 6.50
CA GLU A 378 -9.55 7.02 7.68
C GLU A 378 -8.61 7.18 8.89
N VAL A 379 -7.30 7.30 8.65
CA VAL A 379 -6.30 7.59 9.70
C VAL A 379 -6.00 9.08 9.86
N GLY A 380 -6.76 9.96 9.19
CA GLY A 380 -6.66 11.41 9.34
C GLY A 380 -5.41 12.05 8.70
N VAL A 381 -4.84 11.43 7.67
CA VAL A 381 -3.68 11.95 6.93
C VAL A 381 -4.16 12.83 5.77
N PRO A 382 -3.80 14.13 5.75
CA PRO A 382 -4.18 15.00 4.65
C PRO A 382 -3.38 14.67 3.39
N ILE A 383 -4.01 14.83 2.22
CA ILE A 383 -3.45 14.51 0.91
C ILE A 383 -3.35 15.80 0.09
N ARG A 384 -2.14 16.21 -0.26
CA ARG A 384 -1.88 17.39 -1.06
C ARG A 384 -1.92 17.14 -2.56
N GLU A 385 -1.37 16.03 -3.00
CA GLU A 385 -1.31 15.65 -4.40
C GLU A 385 -1.58 14.16 -4.57
N ALA A 386 -2.38 13.82 -5.58
CA ALA A 386 -2.70 12.46 -5.95
C ALA A 386 -2.58 12.32 -7.47
N SER A 387 -1.78 11.39 -7.97
CA SER A 387 -1.60 11.20 -9.40
C SER A 387 -1.21 9.77 -9.77
N ILE A 388 -1.48 9.40 -11.02
CA ILE A 388 -1.22 8.07 -11.57
C ILE A 388 0.15 8.05 -12.26
N GLY A 389 0.82 6.90 -12.22
CA GLY A 389 2.08 6.64 -12.89
C GLY A 389 3.28 6.60 -11.96
N LYS A 390 4.49 6.48 -12.53
CA LYS A 390 5.74 6.38 -11.78
C LYS A 390 6.06 7.67 -11.03
N VAL A 391 6.74 7.53 -9.90
CA VAL A 391 7.21 8.69 -9.13
C VAL A 391 8.29 9.43 -9.92
N SER A 392 8.11 10.72 -10.13
CA SER A 392 8.97 11.59 -10.94
C SER A 392 9.59 12.72 -10.11
N ARG A 393 10.55 13.45 -10.69
CA ARG A 393 11.11 14.68 -10.08
C ARG A 393 10.07 15.70 -9.65
N ARG A 394 8.98 15.82 -10.44
CA ARG A 394 7.90 16.75 -10.12
C ARG A 394 7.26 16.41 -8.78
N ASP A 395 7.04 15.12 -8.53
CA ASP A 395 6.42 14.64 -7.30
C ASP A 395 7.32 14.91 -6.08
N VAL A 396 8.65 14.78 -6.26
CA VAL A 396 9.64 15.12 -5.21
C VAL A 396 9.55 16.60 -4.87
N ARG A 397 9.55 17.49 -5.85
CA ARG A 397 9.44 18.94 -5.64
C ARG A 397 8.11 19.34 -5.03
N SER A 398 7.04 18.64 -5.37
CA SER A 398 5.73 18.85 -4.76
C SER A 398 5.76 18.48 -3.28
N ALA A 399 6.37 17.36 -2.90
CA ALA A 399 6.53 16.96 -1.51
C ALA A 399 7.45 17.92 -0.72
N GLU A 400 8.55 18.40 -1.32
CA GLU A 400 9.44 19.41 -0.73
C GLU A 400 8.73 20.72 -0.39
N ALA A 401 7.75 21.10 -1.20
CA ALA A 401 7.00 22.34 -1.03
C ALA A 401 6.01 22.30 0.15
N SER A 402 5.85 21.15 0.84
CA SER A 402 5.07 21.09 2.09
C SER A 402 5.76 21.87 3.18
N SER A 403 5.00 22.72 3.88
CA SER A 403 5.50 23.53 4.99
C SER A 403 5.77 22.69 6.24
N ASP A 404 4.97 21.62 6.44
CA ASP A 404 5.18 20.67 7.52
C ASP A 404 6.20 19.59 7.11
N PRO A 405 7.36 19.49 7.79
CA PRO A 405 8.34 18.45 7.52
C PRO A 405 7.81 17.01 7.64
N LEU A 406 6.73 16.79 8.41
CA LEU A 406 6.10 15.49 8.59
C LEU A 406 5.23 15.08 7.39
N HIS A 407 4.91 16.00 6.49
CA HIS A 407 4.17 15.76 5.26
C HIS A 407 5.06 15.63 4.02
N ARG A 408 6.38 15.77 4.13
CA ARG A 408 7.32 15.60 3.03
C ARG A 408 7.52 14.14 2.67
N ILE A 409 6.42 13.48 2.35
CA ILE A 409 6.36 12.04 2.05
C ILE A 409 5.70 11.85 0.69
N ILE A 410 6.29 10.95 -0.11
CA ILE A 410 5.68 10.40 -1.33
C ILE A 410 5.35 8.96 -1.04
N MET A 411 4.07 8.62 -1.03
CA MET A 411 3.59 7.26 -0.86
C MET A 411 3.19 6.67 -2.21
N ALA A 412 3.89 5.63 -2.62
CA ALA A 412 3.76 4.99 -3.91
C ALA A 412 3.18 3.58 -3.75
N PHE A 413 1.94 3.38 -4.22
CA PHE A 413 1.27 2.10 -4.18
C PHE A 413 1.35 1.42 -5.55
N SER A 414 1.96 0.23 -5.62
CA SER A 414 2.12 -0.58 -6.85
C SER A 414 2.77 0.17 -8.01
N THR A 415 3.59 1.16 -7.74
CA THR A 415 4.28 1.90 -8.79
C THR A 415 5.74 2.12 -8.44
N GLU A 416 6.56 2.23 -9.48
CA GLU A 416 8.00 2.39 -9.37
C GLU A 416 8.38 3.87 -9.24
N ILE A 417 9.57 4.10 -8.70
CA ILE A 417 10.22 5.40 -8.72
C ILE A 417 11.19 5.48 -9.91
N LEU A 418 11.22 6.63 -10.59
CA LEU A 418 12.18 6.89 -11.66
C LEU A 418 13.56 7.22 -11.07
N GLU A 419 14.63 6.76 -11.72
CA GLU A 419 16.03 6.98 -11.31
C GLU A 419 16.33 8.46 -11.02
N GLU A 420 15.83 9.35 -11.87
CA GLU A 420 15.96 10.79 -11.68
C GLU A 420 15.20 11.37 -10.47
N ALA A 421 14.19 10.69 -9.97
CA ALA A 421 13.50 11.06 -8.74
C ALA A 421 14.25 10.56 -7.50
N GLU A 422 14.86 9.38 -7.56
CA GLU A 422 15.76 8.86 -6.51
C GLU A 422 16.97 9.78 -6.32
N ASP A 423 17.58 10.24 -7.43
CA ASP A 423 18.68 11.20 -7.39
C ASP A 423 18.27 12.52 -6.73
N GLU A 424 17.09 13.06 -7.07
CA GLU A 424 16.55 14.29 -6.49
C GLU A 424 16.30 14.12 -4.97
N ILE A 425 15.70 13.00 -4.53
CA ILE A 425 15.49 12.70 -3.10
C ILE A 425 16.83 12.65 -2.36
N SER A 426 17.81 11.96 -2.94
CA SER A 426 19.14 11.78 -2.34
C SER A 426 19.92 13.09 -2.22
N SER A 427 19.68 14.04 -3.11
CA SER A 427 20.32 15.36 -3.11
C SER A 427 19.53 16.44 -2.35
N SER A 428 18.30 16.15 -1.96
CA SER A 428 17.41 17.10 -1.28
C SER A 428 17.82 17.33 0.17
N GLU A 429 18.06 18.61 0.53
CA GLU A 429 18.25 19.03 1.93
C GLU A 429 16.92 19.07 2.71
N ALA A 430 15.78 18.99 2.02
CA ALA A 430 14.45 19.09 2.61
C ALA A 430 14.00 17.83 3.36
N GLY A 431 14.69 16.69 3.16
CA GLY A 431 14.41 15.43 3.84
C GLY A 431 13.12 14.76 3.39
N VAL A 432 12.88 14.71 2.06
CA VAL A 432 11.74 13.99 1.47
C VAL A 432 11.90 12.50 1.65
N LYS A 433 10.82 11.82 2.08
CA LYS A 433 10.77 10.36 2.21
C LYS A 433 9.93 9.76 1.10
N HIS A 434 10.46 8.76 0.41
CA HIS A 434 9.71 7.87 -0.46
C HIS A 434 9.37 6.58 0.30
N ILE A 435 8.09 6.18 0.25
CA ILE A 435 7.58 4.93 0.79
C ILE A 435 6.83 4.23 -0.34
N GLY A 436 7.42 3.16 -0.86
CA GLY A 436 6.85 2.36 -1.94
C GLY A 436 6.55 0.95 -1.47
N SER A 437 5.33 0.50 -1.67
CA SER A 437 4.93 -0.87 -1.38
C SER A 437 3.74 -1.27 -2.23
N ASP A 438 3.65 -2.54 -2.34
CA ASP A 438 2.52 -3.19 -2.97
C ASP A 438 1.42 -3.52 -1.96
N ILE A 439 1.56 -3.18 -0.72
CA ILE A 439 0.62 -3.40 0.37
C ILE A 439 0.29 -2.04 0.99
N ILE A 440 -0.97 -1.61 0.90
CA ILE A 440 -1.39 -0.29 1.41
C ILE A 440 -1.10 -0.17 2.91
N TYR A 441 -1.41 -1.20 3.69
CA TYR A 441 -1.19 -1.19 5.14
C TYR A 441 0.29 -1.07 5.51
N ARG A 442 1.18 -1.66 4.70
CA ARG A 442 2.63 -1.51 4.89
C ARG A 442 3.09 -0.07 4.65
N ILE A 443 2.49 0.61 3.66
CA ILE A 443 2.75 2.03 3.41
C ILE A 443 2.33 2.86 4.63
N LEU A 444 1.19 2.55 5.25
CA LEU A 444 0.70 3.23 6.45
C LEU A 444 1.60 2.98 7.65
N GLU A 445 2.02 1.72 7.89
CA GLU A 445 2.93 1.34 8.97
C GLU A 445 4.29 2.03 8.81
N GLU A 446 4.93 1.95 7.63
CA GLU A 446 6.23 2.60 7.38
C GLU A 446 6.15 4.14 7.49
N ARG A 447 5.02 4.72 7.10
CA ARG A 447 4.77 6.15 7.29
C ARG A 447 4.68 6.50 8.78
N GLU A 448 3.97 5.71 9.59
CA GLU A 448 3.81 5.96 11.02
C GLU A 448 5.15 5.87 11.74
N GLU A 449 5.94 4.82 11.47
CA GLU A 449 7.31 4.67 11.98
C GLU A 449 8.21 5.85 11.60
N TRP A 450 8.16 6.26 10.33
CA TRP A 450 8.98 7.39 9.87
C TRP A 450 8.56 8.72 10.51
N VAL A 451 7.24 8.97 10.64
CA VAL A 451 6.72 10.20 11.26
C VAL A 451 7.15 10.28 12.74
N GLU A 452 7.12 9.16 13.47
CA GLU A 452 7.56 9.11 14.85
C GLU A 452 9.07 9.36 14.96
N ALA A 453 9.88 8.72 14.13
CA ALA A 453 11.32 8.96 14.06
C ALA A 453 11.64 10.43 13.72
N ARG A 454 10.96 11.00 12.72
CA ARG A 454 11.19 12.39 12.28
C ARG A 454 10.75 13.41 13.33
N LYS A 455 9.67 13.15 14.07
CA LYS A 455 9.29 13.99 15.23
C LYS A 455 10.40 14.05 16.27
N ASN A 456 10.96 12.90 16.62
CA ASN A 456 12.05 12.80 17.59
C ASN A 456 13.30 13.56 17.10
N GLU A 457 13.67 13.43 15.81
CA GLU A 457 14.78 14.20 15.22
C GLU A 457 14.55 15.71 15.29
N LEU A 458 13.35 16.18 14.90
CA LEU A 458 12.99 17.60 14.95
C LEU A 458 12.99 18.15 16.38
N GLU A 459 12.59 17.34 17.36
CA GLU A 459 12.70 17.72 18.77
C GLU A 459 14.17 17.82 19.23
N GLU A 460 15.02 16.87 18.82
CA GLU A 460 16.45 16.92 19.11
C GLU A 460 17.12 18.13 18.43
N GLU A 461 16.86 18.37 17.15
CA GLU A 461 17.33 19.57 16.44
C GLU A 461 16.88 20.87 17.14
N SER A 462 15.64 20.90 17.63
CA SER A 462 15.10 22.04 18.37
C SER A 462 15.80 22.23 19.71
N ARG A 463 16.20 21.14 20.39
CA ARG A 463 16.94 21.16 21.63
C ARG A 463 18.36 21.68 21.44
N GLU A 464 19.02 21.35 20.33
CA GLU A 464 20.37 21.85 20.01
C GLU A 464 20.39 23.36 19.72
N ILE A 465 19.36 23.91 19.11
CA ILE A 465 19.28 25.33 18.73
C ILE A 465 18.82 26.22 19.88
N VAL A 466 18.14 25.66 20.90
CA VAL A 466 17.61 26.43 22.01
C VAL A 466 18.64 26.51 23.15
N VAL A 467 18.92 27.73 23.63
CA VAL A 467 19.72 27.94 24.84
C VAL A 467 18.89 27.52 26.04
N TYR A 468 19.29 26.44 26.68
CA TYR A 468 18.65 25.96 27.91
C TYR A 468 19.07 26.80 29.10
N PRO A 469 18.21 26.92 30.13
CA PRO A 469 18.56 27.62 31.38
C PRO A 469 19.66 26.85 32.10
N GLY A 470 20.56 27.58 32.72
CA GLY A 470 21.63 27.00 33.49
C GLY A 470 22.00 27.86 34.71
N ARG A 471 22.54 27.20 35.73
CA ARG A 471 23.02 27.84 36.96
C ARG A 471 24.43 27.35 37.22
N ILE A 472 25.36 28.28 37.43
CA ILE A 472 26.77 27.99 37.73
C ILE A 472 27.18 28.64 39.05
N MET A 473 28.10 28.01 39.75
CA MET A 473 28.72 28.56 40.96
C MET A 473 30.21 28.73 40.71
N LEU A 474 30.74 29.90 41.03
CA LEU A 474 32.18 30.15 41.01
C LEU A 474 32.86 29.40 42.16
N LEU A 475 33.87 28.61 41.81
CA LEU A 475 34.59 27.81 42.81
C LEU A 475 35.60 28.71 43.59
N PRO A 476 35.64 28.62 44.93
CA PRO A 476 36.65 29.31 45.77
C PRO A 476 38.05 28.85 45.37
N ASP A 477 39.04 29.77 45.46
CA ASP A 477 40.46 29.55 45.13
C ASP A 477 40.74 29.06 43.69
N HIS A 478 39.77 29.25 42.77
CA HIS A 478 39.86 28.83 41.34
C HIS A 478 39.77 30.00 40.35
N THR A 479 40.32 31.15 40.75
CA THR A 479 40.47 32.32 39.86
C THR A 479 41.84 32.31 39.19
N PHE A 480 41.85 31.89 37.90
CA PHE A 480 43.09 31.79 37.11
C PHE A 480 43.51 33.13 36.51
N ARG A 481 42.53 34.01 36.24
CA ARG A 481 42.75 35.33 35.65
C ARG A 481 41.61 36.28 36.05
N VAL A 482 41.97 37.42 36.61
CA VAL A 482 41.03 38.36 37.23
C VAL A 482 40.17 39.13 36.18
N SER A 483 40.75 39.49 35.02
CA SER A 483 40.05 40.30 34.00
C SER A 483 40.63 40.13 32.59
N LYS A 484 39.91 40.58 31.56
CA LYS A 484 40.29 40.75 30.14
C LYS A 484 40.77 39.47 29.41
N PRO A 485 39.99 38.47 29.24
CA PRO A 485 38.78 38.10 29.98
C PRO A 485 39.11 37.49 31.33
N ALA A 486 38.19 37.51 32.27
CA ALA A 486 38.34 36.77 33.52
C ALA A 486 38.28 35.26 33.24
N VAL A 487 39.13 34.47 33.92
CA VAL A 487 39.13 33.01 33.80
C VAL A 487 38.94 32.43 35.20
N VAL A 488 37.80 31.75 35.37
CA VAL A 488 37.37 31.22 36.67
C VAL A 488 36.93 29.77 36.56
N GLY A 489 37.20 29.01 37.62
CA GLY A 489 36.65 27.68 37.78
C GLY A 489 35.18 27.76 38.21
N VAL A 490 34.32 27.01 37.58
CA VAL A 490 32.91 26.96 37.94
C VAL A 490 32.41 25.53 38.00
N ARG A 491 31.42 25.31 38.88
CA ARG A 491 30.61 24.08 38.88
C ARG A 491 29.25 24.39 38.31
N VAL A 492 28.80 23.58 37.34
CA VAL A 492 27.45 23.67 36.78
C VAL A 492 26.47 23.04 37.75
N LEU A 493 25.66 23.86 38.42
CA LEU A 493 24.70 23.40 39.44
C LEU A 493 23.41 22.86 38.79
N ALA A 494 22.99 23.47 37.67
CA ALA A 494 21.76 23.08 36.96
C ALA A 494 21.88 23.36 35.47
N GLY A 495 21.22 22.55 34.65
CA GLY A 495 21.12 22.73 33.20
C GLY A 495 22.46 22.62 32.47
N ARG A 496 22.66 23.50 31.48
CA ARG A 496 23.84 23.48 30.59
C ARG A 496 24.37 24.88 30.32
N VAL A 497 25.64 24.91 29.99
CA VAL A 497 26.38 26.15 29.73
C VAL A 497 27.13 26.03 28.42
N HIS A 498 26.92 26.97 27.49
CA HIS A 498 27.57 27.02 26.18
C HIS A 498 28.43 28.26 26.01
N ILE A 499 29.35 28.18 25.06
CA ILE A 499 30.12 29.35 24.62
C ILE A 499 29.18 30.38 24.01
N GLY A 500 29.40 31.67 24.33
CA GLY A 500 28.63 32.77 23.78
C GLY A 500 27.41 33.20 24.61
N GLN A 501 27.05 32.46 25.66
CA GLN A 501 25.92 32.79 26.53
C GLN A 501 26.23 33.97 27.47
N GLY A 502 25.21 34.78 27.77
CA GLY A 502 25.24 35.81 28.79
C GLY A 502 25.13 35.21 30.18
N LEU A 503 25.68 35.91 31.17
CA LEU A 503 25.58 35.57 32.59
C LEU A 503 24.87 36.68 33.34
N LEU A 504 23.97 36.30 34.26
CA LEU A 504 23.25 37.19 35.17
C LEU A 504 23.69 36.94 36.59
N LYS A 505 23.92 38.03 37.34
CA LYS A 505 24.08 38.03 38.79
C LYS A 505 23.03 38.97 39.38
N ASP A 506 22.20 38.47 40.29
CA ASP A 506 21.11 39.23 40.93
C ASP A 506 20.21 39.97 39.93
N GLY A 507 19.94 39.32 38.77
CA GLY A 507 19.10 39.89 37.70
C GLY A 507 19.80 40.88 36.77
N ASN A 508 21.06 41.20 36.97
CA ASN A 508 21.84 42.10 36.14
C ASN A 508 22.83 41.32 35.28
N ARG A 509 22.91 41.67 33.98
CA ARG A 509 23.86 41.07 33.08
C ARG A 509 25.27 41.49 33.42
N VAL A 510 26.15 40.52 33.73
CA VAL A 510 27.52 40.77 34.17
C VAL A 510 28.57 40.50 33.10
N GLY A 511 28.35 39.51 32.22
CA GLY A 511 29.32 39.19 31.20
C GLY A 511 28.84 38.15 30.20
N ARG A 512 29.77 37.68 29.35
CA ARG A 512 29.52 36.66 28.34
C ARG A 512 30.60 35.60 28.34
N ILE A 513 30.22 34.32 28.25
CA ILE A 513 31.15 33.19 28.20
C ILE A 513 31.85 33.17 26.84
N LYS A 514 33.18 33.22 26.84
CA LYS A 514 34.02 33.23 25.64
C LYS A 514 34.61 31.86 25.29
N SER A 515 34.93 31.06 26.30
CA SER A 515 35.42 29.70 26.14
C SER A 515 35.14 28.88 27.40
N ILE A 516 35.05 27.56 27.23
CA ILE A 516 34.88 26.57 28.28
C ILE A 516 36.02 25.54 28.14
N ARG A 517 36.67 25.17 29.23
CA ARG A 517 37.76 24.18 29.23
C ARG A 517 37.61 23.22 30.41
N SER A 518 37.88 21.94 30.14
CA SER A 518 38.07 20.91 31.16
C SER A 518 39.53 20.43 31.08
N GLY A 519 40.36 20.85 32.01
CA GLY A 519 41.82 20.67 31.95
C GLY A 519 42.42 21.32 30.70
N GLN A 520 42.96 20.53 29.76
CA GLN A 520 43.55 21.02 28.51
C GLN A 520 42.58 21.01 27.33
N GLU A 521 41.41 20.34 27.45
CA GLU A 521 40.42 20.23 26.39
C GLU A 521 39.48 21.44 26.35
N SER A 522 39.22 21.92 25.13
CA SER A 522 38.21 22.96 24.87
C SER A 522 36.85 22.30 24.65
N LEU A 523 35.85 22.70 25.42
CA LEU A 523 34.49 22.21 25.35
C LEU A 523 33.59 23.25 24.70
N LYS A 524 32.62 22.83 23.92
CA LYS A 524 31.54 23.69 23.40
C LYS A 524 30.43 23.87 24.44
N GLU A 525 30.22 22.85 25.27
CA GLU A 525 29.16 22.76 26.29
C GLU A 525 29.68 22.13 27.57
N ALA A 526 29.15 22.57 28.73
CA ALA A 526 29.29 21.87 30.01
C ALA A 526 27.92 21.62 30.62
N ARG A 527 27.72 20.42 31.18
CA ARG A 527 26.43 19.95 31.73
C ARG A 527 26.45 19.92 33.25
N GLN A 528 25.27 19.81 33.85
CA GLN A 528 25.09 19.71 35.30
C GLN A 528 26.08 18.72 35.94
N GLY A 529 26.70 19.16 37.03
CA GLY A 529 27.71 18.42 37.79
C GLY A 529 29.15 18.60 37.28
N ALA A 530 29.35 19.16 36.07
CA ALA A 530 30.68 19.40 35.54
C ALA A 530 31.40 20.55 36.27
N GLU A 531 32.69 20.36 36.54
CA GLU A 531 33.60 21.41 36.98
C GLU A 531 34.52 21.80 35.82
N VAL A 532 34.41 23.03 35.37
CA VAL A 532 35.11 23.54 34.20
C VAL A 532 35.67 24.95 34.43
N ALA A 533 36.70 25.28 33.70
CA ALA A 533 37.19 26.66 33.65
C ALA A 533 36.48 27.42 32.55
N ILE A 534 35.82 28.52 32.87
CA ILE A 534 35.19 29.41 31.89
C ILE A 534 35.96 30.72 31.77
N SER A 535 36.03 31.20 30.53
CA SER A 535 36.53 32.54 30.23
C SER A 535 35.34 33.47 30.05
N VAL A 536 35.22 34.51 30.86
CA VAL A 536 34.08 35.44 30.81
C VAL A 536 34.58 36.82 30.40
N ASP A 537 33.99 37.35 29.33
CA ASP A 537 34.31 38.70 28.86
C ASP A 537 33.40 39.73 29.53
N GLY A 538 33.93 40.94 29.78
CA GLY A 538 33.19 42.04 30.38
C GLY A 538 33.21 42.08 31.91
N VAL A 539 33.85 41.12 32.58
CA VAL A 539 33.87 41.05 34.05
C VAL A 539 35.28 41.18 34.64
N THR A 540 35.33 41.62 35.88
CA THR A 540 36.49 41.59 36.73
C THR A 540 36.13 40.91 38.05
N VAL A 541 36.87 39.86 38.41
CA VAL A 541 36.69 39.16 39.70
C VAL A 541 37.09 40.10 40.88
N GLY A 542 36.31 40.10 41.95
CA GLY A 542 36.43 41.02 43.08
C GLY A 542 35.70 42.35 42.86
N ARG A 543 35.02 42.56 41.72
CA ARG A 543 34.24 43.78 41.44
C ARG A 543 32.82 43.50 40.96
N GLN A 544 32.61 42.74 39.87
CA GLN A 544 31.27 42.34 39.34
C GLN A 544 30.88 40.93 39.77
N ILE A 545 31.85 40.04 39.87
CA ILE A 545 31.70 38.69 40.37
C ILE A 545 32.72 38.37 41.44
N GLU A 546 32.33 37.51 42.37
CA GLU A 546 33.18 37.06 43.48
C GLU A 546 33.20 35.54 43.54
N GLU A 547 34.20 34.96 44.18
CA GLU A 547 34.29 33.56 44.45
C GLU A 547 33.11 33.11 45.33
N GLY A 548 32.48 32.03 45.01
CA GLY A 548 31.25 31.55 45.66
C GLY A 548 29.95 32.10 45.07
N ASP A 549 30.03 33.08 44.17
CA ASP A 549 28.83 33.62 43.51
C ASP A 549 28.09 32.54 42.67
N ILE A 550 26.77 32.65 42.69
CA ILE A 550 25.89 31.86 41.79
C ILE A 550 25.44 32.78 40.65
N LEU A 551 25.70 32.34 39.41
CA LEU A 551 25.32 33.06 38.21
C LEU A 551 24.30 32.23 37.42
N LEU A 552 23.33 32.92 36.86
CA LEU A 552 22.36 32.30 35.94
C LEU A 552 22.78 32.50 34.48
N VAL A 553 22.53 31.52 33.65
CA VAL A 553 22.70 31.62 32.20
C VAL A 553 21.51 32.38 31.61
N ASP A 554 21.81 33.54 31.01
CA ASP A 554 20.79 34.36 30.33
C ASP A 554 20.32 33.71 29.07
N ILE A 555 18.98 33.67 28.84
CA ILE A 555 18.35 33.10 27.67
C ILE A 555 17.64 34.20 26.85
N PRO A 556 17.70 34.17 25.52
CA PRO A 556 16.91 35.07 24.68
C PRO A 556 15.41 34.83 24.85
N GLU A 557 14.60 35.89 24.74
CA GLU A 557 13.13 35.76 24.85
C GLU A 557 12.53 34.77 23.84
N SER A 558 13.04 34.74 22.60
CA SER A 558 12.62 33.79 21.57
C SER A 558 12.86 32.34 21.99
N HIS A 559 13.94 32.06 22.72
CA HIS A 559 14.24 30.75 23.27
C HIS A 559 13.36 30.42 24.49
N ALA A 560 13.06 31.43 25.33
CA ALA A 560 12.12 31.22 26.43
C ALA A 560 10.73 30.79 25.94
N ARG A 561 10.24 31.37 24.86
CA ARG A 561 8.95 30.97 24.24
C ARG A 561 8.99 29.52 23.70
N LYS A 562 10.09 29.09 23.10
CA LYS A 562 10.29 27.72 22.62
C LYS A 562 10.36 26.72 23.77
N LEU A 563 11.10 27.05 24.86
CA LEU A 563 11.25 26.19 26.02
C LEU A 563 9.94 25.83 26.71
N ARG A 564 8.90 26.66 26.61
CA ARG A 564 7.54 26.33 27.12
C ARG A 564 6.91 25.12 26.47
N LYS A 565 7.34 24.76 25.27
CA LYS A 565 6.82 23.64 24.48
C LYS A 565 7.72 22.41 24.51
N LEU A 566 8.90 22.53 25.13
CA LEU A 566 9.90 21.47 25.20
C LEU A 566 9.93 20.88 26.61
N GLU A 567 10.22 19.60 26.70
CA GLU A 567 10.44 18.94 28.00
C GLU A 567 11.73 19.40 28.61
N MET A 568 11.66 19.90 29.85
CA MET A 568 12.79 20.27 30.68
C MET A 568 12.89 19.32 31.87
N THR A 569 14.11 19.14 32.37
CA THR A 569 14.29 18.45 33.65
C THR A 569 13.71 19.30 34.79
N PRO A 570 13.27 18.72 35.92
CA PRO A 570 12.72 19.49 37.05
C PRO A 570 13.66 20.61 37.55
N VAL A 571 14.98 20.41 37.42
CA VAL A 571 16.00 21.40 37.82
C VAL A 571 16.15 22.52 36.80
N GLU A 572 16.03 22.19 35.49
CA GLU A 572 16.02 23.21 34.42
C GLU A 572 14.74 24.06 34.51
N GLU A 573 13.62 23.45 34.84
CA GLU A 573 12.34 24.13 35.01
C GLU A 573 12.37 25.13 36.19
N GLU A 574 12.99 24.76 37.31
CA GLU A 574 13.21 25.66 38.43
C GLU A 574 14.02 26.91 38.02
N VAL A 575 15.14 26.70 37.29
CA VAL A 575 15.99 27.82 36.82
C VAL A 575 15.25 28.66 35.77
N TYR A 576 14.44 28.04 34.93
CA TYR A 576 13.62 28.73 33.94
C TYR A 576 12.59 29.65 34.59
N GLU A 577 11.86 29.18 35.60
CA GLU A 577 10.91 30.00 36.37
C GLU A 577 11.59 31.15 37.10
N GLU A 578 12.80 30.93 37.63
CA GLU A 578 13.60 31.99 38.23
C GLU A 578 13.96 33.07 37.21
N LEU A 579 14.42 32.69 36.02
CA LEU A 579 14.72 33.62 34.92
C LEU A 579 13.48 34.38 34.45
N LEU A 580 12.34 33.69 34.32
CA LEU A 580 11.06 34.34 33.99
C LEU A 580 10.71 35.40 35.03
N SER A 581 10.87 35.09 36.30
CA SER A 581 10.58 36.03 37.40
C SER A 581 11.49 37.28 37.36
N ILE A 582 12.75 37.11 36.99
CA ILE A 582 13.72 38.19 36.84
C ILE A 582 13.38 39.10 35.69
N HIS A 583 13.16 38.53 34.49
CA HIS A 583 12.88 39.31 33.29
C HIS A 583 11.50 40.01 33.34
N ARG A 584 10.48 39.35 33.92
CA ARG A 584 9.13 39.93 34.08
C ARG A 584 9.03 41.08 35.08
N LYS A 585 10.03 41.30 35.88
CA LYS A 585 10.10 42.54 36.69
C LYS A 585 10.24 43.79 35.80
N ASN A 586 10.91 43.64 34.65
CA ASN A 586 11.18 44.73 33.72
C ASN A 586 10.21 44.73 32.53
N ASP A 587 9.76 43.58 32.09
CA ASP A 587 8.78 43.39 31.00
C ASP A 587 7.77 42.30 31.39
N HIS A 588 6.54 42.71 31.70
CA HIS A 588 5.45 41.82 32.15
C HIS A 588 5.04 40.74 31.12
N PHE A 589 5.37 40.95 29.84
CA PHE A 589 5.01 40.04 28.73
C PHE A 589 6.19 39.16 28.29
N TRP A 590 7.35 39.32 28.90
CA TRP A 590 8.53 38.56 28.50
C TRP A 590 8.32 37.05 28.59
N GLY A 591 8.61 36.34 27.47
CA GLY A 591 8.47 34.90 27.35
C GLY A 591 7.02 34.38 27.24
N ARG A 592 6.05 35.26 26.97
CA ARG A 592 4.65 34.86 26.69
C ARG A 592 4.42 34.44 25.26
#